data_c8e42e8d2e0f343ca320cd51595510bb
#
_entry.id   c8e42e8d2e0f343ca320cd51595510bb
#
_cell.length_a   1.000
_cell.length_b   1.000
_cell.length_c   1.000
_cell.angle_alpha   90.00
_cell.angle_beta   90.00
_cell.angle_gamma   90.00
#
_symmetry.space_group_name_H-M   'P 1'
#
loop_
_entity.id
_entity.type
_entity.pdbx_description
1 polymer ?
#
loop_
_entity_poly.entity_id
_entity_poly.type
_entity_poly.pdbx_seq_one_letter_code
_entity_poly.pdbx_strand_id
1 'polypeptide(L)'
;MKIALFIHQPVCAVDSANGIIKALSSQHSFKLFSKDEVESTFFDDVDCVCFPGGFGDADRFDTLVKWNYDAVKHFVSNGGKYLGICMGAYWAGPDYFNLLDNIEVTQYIKRPNTCTRRPHPKAMPVKWLDNFERMYFYDGCTFVGNNMDIVASYSNSDPMAIVQKNIGLIGCHPESEQWWYDKKYLEPHWHQGTHYQLLLDFVNRLQ
;
A
#
# COMPACT_ATOMS: atom_id res chain seq x y z
N MET A 1 -13.62 2.20 -10.84
CA MET A 1 -12.55 1.37 -11.46
C MET A 1 -12.76 -0.09 -11.12
N LYS A 2 -12.27 -0.99 -11.98
CA LYS A 2 -12.09 -2.41 -11.67
C LYS A 2 -10.66 -2.66 -11.21
N ILE A 3 -10.49 -3.15 -10.00
CA ILE A 3 -9.19 -3.32 -9.34
C ILE A 3 -8.83 -4.80 -9.30
N ALA A 4 -7.70 -5.18 -9.92
CA ALA A 4 -7.10 -6.49 -9.72
C ALA A 4 -6.36 -6.50 -8.39
N LEU A 5 -6.84 -7.27 -7.41
CA LEU A 5 -6.29 -7.32 -6.06
C LEU A 5 -5.55 -8.64 -5.83
N PHE A 6 -4.26 -8.55 -5.54
CA PHE A 6 -3.41 -9.70 -5.28
C PHE A 6 -3.65 -10.27 -3.89
N ILE A 7 -3.77 -11.61 -3.81
CA ILE A 7 -3.89 -12.33 -2.53
C ILE A 7 -2.96 -13.53 -2.54
N HIS A 8 -2.12 -13.64 -1.52
CA HIS A 8 -1.32 -14.84 -1.28
C HIS A 8 -0.95 -14.96 0.20
N GLN A 9 -1.82 -15.63 0.95
CA GLN A 9 -1.64 -15.86 2.38
C GLN A 9 -0.34 -16.64 2.69
N PRO A 10 0.50 -16.24 3.67
CA PRO A 10 0.31 -15.08 4.56
C PRO A 10 0.95 -13.78 4.04
N VAL A 11 1.73 -13.81 2.97
CA VAL A 11 2.60 -12.69 2.55
C VAL A 11 1.80 -11.49 2.06
N CYS A 12 0.81 -11.69 1.18
CA CYS A 12 -0.21 -10.68 0.88
C CYS A 12 -1.49 -11.06 1.61
N ALA A 13 -1.65 -10.55 2.81
CA ALA A 13 -2.63 -11.03 3.76
C ALA A 13 -4.08 -10.82 3.29
N VAL A 14 -4.88 -11.86 3.43
CA VAL A 14 -6.33 -11.79 3.22
C VAL A 14 -6.96 -10.67 4.06
N ASP A 15 -6.43 -10.42 5.24
CA ASP A 15 -6.91 -9.37 6.15
C ASP A 15 -6.76 -7.97 5.56
N SER A 16 -5.61 -7.65 4.97
CA SER A 16 -5.40 -6.38 4.28
C SER A 16 -6.28 -6.29 3.02
N ALA A 17 -6.36 -7.37 2.25
CA ALA A 17 -7.23 -7.43 1.07
C ALA A 17 -8.71 -7.21 1.44
N ASN A 18 -9.21 -7.82 2.52
CA ASN A 18 -10.57 -7.62 3.00
C ASN A 18 -10.81 -6.15 3.41
N GLY A 19 -9.86 -5.56 4.12
CA GLY A 19 -9.92 -4.14 4.49
C GLY A 19 -9.98 -3.21 3.26
N ILE A 20 -9.17 -3.49 2.23
CA ILE A 20 -9.18 -2.75 0.96
C ILE A 20 -10.55 -2.88 0.27
N ILE A 21 -11.08 -4.10 0.15
CA ILE A 21 -12.41 -4.34 -0.43
C ILE A 21 -13.47 -3.56 0.35
N LYS A 22 -13.46 -3.64 1.68
CA LYS A 22 -14.40 -2.94 2.55
C LYS A 22 -14.35 -1.42 2.37
N ALA A 23 -13.14 -0.86 2.27
CA ALA A 23 -12.95 0.58 2.10
C ALA A 23 -13.38 1.09 0.73
N LEU A 24 -13.22 0.29 -0.34
CA LEU A 24 -13.33 0.77 -1.71
C LEU A 24 -14.57 0.26 -2.48
N SER A 25 -15.27 -0.78 -1.97
CA SER A 25 -16.36 -1.44 -2.71
C SER A 25 -17.58 -0.56 -3.00
N SER A 26 -17.69 0.59 -2.34
CA SER A 26 -18.77 1.57 -2.64
C SER A 26 -18.63 2.22 -4.02
N GLN A 27 -17.40 2.28 -4.57
CA GLN A 27 -17.12 2.96 -5.85
C GLN A 27 -16.30 2.11 -6.83
N HIS A 28 -15.75 0.96 -6.38
CA HIS A 28 -14.87 0.13 -7.19
C HIS A 28 -15.27 -1.33 -7.13
N SER A 29 -15.02 -2.08 -8.22
CA SER A 29 -15.19 -3.54 -8.27
C SER A 29 -13.83 -4.23 -8.22
N PHE A 30 -13.82 -5.52 -7.85
CA PHE A 30 -12.59 -6.27 -7.63
C PHE A 30 -12.54 -7.54 -8.48
N LYS A 31 -11.32 -7.86 -8.97
CA LYS A 31 -10.93 -9.12 -9.56
C LYS A 31 -9.76 -9.65 -8.75
N LEU A 32 -9.99 -10.70 -7.97
CA LEU A 32 -8.94 -11.28 -7.12
C LEU A 32 -8.00 -12.15 -7.97
N PHE A 33 -6.72 -12.16 -7.64
CA PHE A 33 -5.74 -13.04 -8.29
C PHE A 33 -4.62 -13.46 -7.35
N SER A 34 -3.99 -14.57 -7.67
CA SER A 34 -2.82 -15.11 -6.98
C SER A 34 -1.63 -15.23 -7.96
N LYS A 35 -0.51 -15.74 -7.47
CA LYS A 35 0.72 -15.91 -8.26
C LYS A 35 0.55 -16.76 -9.52
N ASP A 36 -0.39 -17.68 -9.51
CA ASP A 36 -0.55 -18.71 -10.55
C ASP A 36 -1.61 -18.35 -11.61
N GLU A 37 -2.24 -17.17 -11.51
CA GLU A 37 -3.43 -16.81 -12.32
C GLU A 37 -3.19 -15.71 -13.36
N VAL A 38 -1.96 -15.22 -13.50
CA VAL A 38 -1.68 -14.09 -14.41
C VAL A 38 -1.23 -14.59 -15.77
N GLU A 39 -2.20 -14.71 -16.67
CA GLU A 39 -1.94 -14.83 -18.10
C GLU A 39 -1.74 -13.44 -18.73
N SER A 40 -1.22 -13.40 -19.96
CA SER A 40 -0.93 -12.14 -20.67
C SER A 40 -2.13 -11.20 -20.82
N THR A 41 -3.34 -11.74 -20.85
CA THR A 41 -4.61 -10.98 -21.00
C THR A 41 -5.29 -10.69 -19.67
N PHE A 42 -4.70 -11.08 -18.54
CA PHE A 42 -5.35 -10.97 -17.22
C PHE A 42 -5.76 -9.53 -16.89
N PHE A 43 -4.94 -8.56 -17.27
CA PHE A 43 -5.15 -7.14 -16.97
C PHE A 43 -5.95 -6.38 -18.03
N ASP A 44 -6.40 -7.00 -19.13
CA ASP A 44 -7.06 -6.30 -20.25
C ASP A 44 -8.38 -5.63 -19.83
N ASP A 45 -9.03 -6.15 -18.79
CA ASP A 45 -10.33 -5.69 -18.31
C ASP A 45 -10.29 -4.98 -16.93
N VAL A 46 -9.10 -4.57 -16.47
CA VAL A 46 -8.92 -3.87 -15.19
C VAL A 46 -8.25 -2.51 -15.36
N ASP A 47 -8.52 -1.60 -14.42
CA ASP A 47 -8.00 -0.23 -14.42
C ASP A 47 -6.78 -0.07 -13.49
N CYS A 48 -6.69 -0.93 -12.47
CA CYS A 48 -5.70 -0.82 -11.42
C CYS A 48 -5.27 -2.22 -10.95
N VAL A 49 -3.97 -2.40 -10.71
CA VAL A 49 -3.44 -3.54 -9.96
C VAL A 49 -3.13 -3.10 -8.54
N CYS A 50 -3.55 -3.88 -7.55
CA CYS A 50 -3.37 -3.58 -6.13
C CYS A 50 -2.61 -4.71 -5.44
N PHE A 51 -1.53 -4.35 -4.74
CA PHE A 51 -0.79 -5.24 -3.85
C PHE A 51 -0.99 -4.78 -2.40
N PRO A 52 -1.63 -5.60 -1.56
CA PRO A 52 -1.97 -5.27 -0.18
C PRO A 52 -0.78 -5.37 0.76
N GLY A 53 -0.99 -5.05 2.02
CA GLY A 53 -0.08 -5.39 3.11
C GLY A 53 0.04 -6.89 3.34
N GLY A 54 1.06 -7.29 4.10
CA GLY A 54 1.29 -8.70 4.33
C GLY A 54 2.26 -8.97 5.48
N PHE A 55 2.67 -10.23 5.62
CA PHE A 55 3.58 -10.69 6.65
C PHE A 55 4.87 -11.25 6.03
N GLY A 56 6.00 -10.94 6.65
CA GLY A 56 7.30 -11.45 6.25
C GLY A 56 8.17 -10.40 5.59
N ASP A 57 9.22 -10.87 4.92
CA ASP A 57 10.19 -10.03 4.23
C ASP A 57 9.70 -9.66 2.82
N ALA A 58 10.02 -8.46 2.37
CA ALA A 58 9.72 -7.99 1.02
C ALA A 58 10.39 -8.87 -0.06
N ASP A 59 11.49 -9.55 0.26
CA ASP A 59 12.20 -10.50 -0.63
C ASP A 59 11.35 -11.73 -0.99
N ARG A 60 10.22 -11.94 -0.35
CA ARG A 60 9.20 -12.89 -0.80
C ARG A 60 8.66 -12.57 -2.20
N PHE A 61 8.89 -11.37 -2.68
CA PHE A 61 8.66 -10.97 -4.08
C PHE A 61 9.21 -12.01 -5.06
N ASP A 62 10.44 -12.46 -4.88
CA ASP A 62 11.11 -13.41 -5.78
C ASP A 62 10.40 -14.76 -5.91
N THR A 63 9.70 -15.19 -4.86
CA THR A 63 8.99 -16.47 -4.86
C THR A 63 7.52 -16.38 -5.21
N LEU A 64 6.91 -15.21 -5.10
CA LEU A 64 5.46 -15.04 -5.22
C LEU A 64 5.04 -14.17 -6.40
N VAL A 65 5.78 -13.13 -6.67
CA VAL A 65 5.36 -12.04 -7.57
C VAL A 65 6.22 -11.93 -8.81
N LYS A 66 7.45 -12.41 -8.75
CA LYS A 66 8.41 -12.34 -9.86
C LYS A 66 7.86 -12.89 -11.19
N TRP A 67 7.04 -13.94 -11.14
CA TRP A 67 6.40 -14.51 -12.31
C TRP A 67 5.43 -13.55 -13.01
N ASN A 68 4.90 -12.58 -12.27
CA ASN A 68 3.98 -11.56 -12.78
C ASN A 68 4.68 -10.25 -13.11
N TYR A 69 6.00 -10.18 -12.94
CA TYR A 69 6.80 -8.97 -13.10
C TYR A 69 6.56 -8.26 -14.42
N ASP A 70 6.74 -8.99 -15.54
CA ASP A 70 6.61 -8.42 -16.88
C ASP A 70 5.18 -7.97 -17.16
N ALA A 71 4.18 -8.76 -16.74
CA ALA A 71 2.77 -8.43 -16.95
C ALA A 71 2.35 -7.18 -16.17
N VAL A 72 2.73 -7.07 -14.89
CA VAL A 72 2.45 -5.88 -14.07
C VAL A 72 3.18 -4.65 -14.62
N LYS A 73 4.46 -4.78 -14.93
CA LYS A 73 5.25 -3.69 -15.47
C LYS A 73 4.72 -3.18 -16.81
N HIS A 74 4.36 -4.09 -17.70
CA HIS A 74 3.74 -3.76 -18.99
C HIS A 74 2.40 -3.03 -18.78
N PHE A 75 1.53 -3.56 -17.91
CA PHE A 75 0.25 -2.95 -17.58
C PHE A 75 0.42 -1.50 -17.09
N VAL A 76 1.31 -1.27 -16.10
CA VAL A 76 1.56 0.06 -15.52
C VAL A 76 2.18 1.01 -16.55
N SER A 77 3.13 0.52 -17.37
CA SER A 77 3.79 1.33 -18.42
C SER A 77 2.82 1.78 -19.51
N ASN A 78 1.74 1.04 -19.73
CA ASN A 78 0.69 1.38 -20.70
C ASN A 78 -0.47 2.19 -20.07
N GLY A 79 -0.26 2.77 -18.90
CA GLY A 79 -1.22 3.66 -18.24
C GLY A 79 -2.15 2.98 -17.23
N GLY A 80 -2.02 1.68 -17.03
CA GLY A 80 -2.67 0.98 -15.93
C GLY A 80 -2.18 1.51 -14.57
N LYS A 81 -3.05 1.56 -13.57
CA LYS A 81 -2.73 2.12 -12.26
C LYS A 81 -2.14 1.08 -11.33
N TYR A 82 -1.27 1.52 -10.43
CA TYR A 82 -0.72 0.70 -9.36
C TYR A 82 -1.09 1.27 -8.00
N LEU A 83 -1.64 0.43 -7.11
CA LEU A 83 -1.85 0.75 -5.70
C LEU A 83 -1.04 -0.23 -4.85
N GLY A 84 -0.10 0.28 -4.06
CA GLY A 84 0.69 -0.51 -3.12
C GLY A 84 0.48 -0.05 -1.67
N ILE A 85 0.15 -0.98 -0.78
CA ILE A 85 0.01 -0.69 0.65
C ILE A 85 1.03 -1.53 1.43
N CYS A 86 1.84 -0.91 2.28
CA CYS A 86 2.86 -1.55 3.12
C CYS A 86 3.77 -2.47 2.27
N MET A 87 3.58 -3.80 2.30
CA MET A 87 4.33 -4.76 1.47
C MET A 87 4.23 -4.42 -0.01
N GLY A 88 3.02 -4.15 -0.51
CA GLY A 88 2.82 -3.74 -1.90
C GLY A 88 3.49 -2.42 -2.26
N ALA A 89 3.66 -1.51 -1.29
CA ALA A 89 4.41 -0.28 -1.51
C ALA A 89 5.92 -0.54 -1.61
N TYR A 90 6.49 -1.45 -0.82
CA TYR A 90 7.88 -1.90 -0.99
C TYR A 90 8.11 -2.47 -2.39
N TRP A 91 7.19 -3.29 -2.89
CA TRP A 91 7.32 -3.96 -4.19
C TRP A 91 7.30 -3.03 -5.40
N ALA A 92 6.83 -1.80 -5.26
CA ALA A 92 6.96 -0.80 -6.32
C ALA A 92 8.39 -0.29 -6.51
N GLY A 93 9.25 -0.49 -5.51
CA GLY A 93 10.63 0.00 -5.44
C GLY A 93 11.59 -0.61 -6.48
N PRO A 94 12.82 -0.05 -6.55
CA PRO A 94 13.80 -0.40 -7.59
C PRO A 94 14.30 -1.84 -7.51
N ASP A 95 14.31 -2.45 -6.33
CA ASP A 95 14.78 -3.83 -6.14
C ASP A 95 13.72 -4.88 -6.54
N TYR A 96 12.49 -4.45 -6.84
CA TYR A 96 11.35 -5.30 -7.14
C TYR A 96 10.72 -4.97 -8.50
N PHE A 97 9.51 -4.47 -8.56
CA PHE A 97 8.88 -4.09 -9.84
C PHE A 97 9.59 -2.94 -10.57
N ASN A 98 10.33 -2.12 -9.84
CA ASN A 98 11.04 -0.97 -10.40
C ASN A 98 10.12 -0.06 -11.23
N LEU A 99 9.05 0.40 -10.60
CA LEU A 99 8.03 1.24 -11.23
C LEU A 99 8.29 2.74 -11.06
N LEU A 100 9.15 3.11 -10.12
CA LEU A 100 9.32 4.48 -9.66
C LEU A 100 10.49 5.20 -10.35
N ASP A 101 10.29 6.48 -10.65
CA ASP A 101 11.33 7.35 -11.22
C ASP A 101 12.05 8.10 -10.10
N ASN A 102 13.31 7.74 -9.82
CA ASN A 102 14.18 8.41 -8.84
C ASN A 102 13.60 8.47 -7.42
N ILE A 103 12.89 7.42 -7.01
CA ILE A 103 12.38 7.24 -5.65
C ILE A 103 12.85 5.90 -5.12
N GLU A 104 13.48 5.92 -3.96
CA GLU A 104 13.80 4.74 -3.15
C GLU A 104 12.68 4.46 -2.15
N VAL A 105 12.35 3.18 -1.96
CA VAL A 105 11.43 2.72 -0.93
C VAL A 105 12.22 2.08 0.20
N THR A 106 12.14 2.66 1.40
CA THR A 106 12.95 2.19 2.54
C THR A 106 12.10 2.00 3.79
N GLN A 107 12.57 1.18 4.72
CA GLN A 107 11.88 0.98 6.00
C GLN A 107 11.87 2.29 6.81
N TYR A 108 10.68 2.73 7.23
CA TYR A 108 10.55 3.93 8.04
C TYR A 108 11.33 3.84 9.37
N ILE A 109 11.34 2.68 10.02
CA ILE A 109 12.02 2.48 11.30
C ILE A 109 13.54 2.67 11.24
N LYS A 110 14.14 2.63 10.04
CA LYS A 110 15.58 2.87 9.81
C LYS A 110 15.92 4.34 9.54
N ARG A 111 14.90 5.18 9.33
CA ARG A 111 15.11 6.60 9.03
C ARG A 111 15.55 7.41 10.26
N PRO A 112 16.21 8.57 10.09
CA PRO A 112 16.51 9.50 11.17
C PRO A 112 15.22 10.04 11.83
N ASN A 113 15.29 10.32 13.13
CA ASN A 113 14.24 10.99 13.91
C ASN A 113 12.85 10.32 13.87
N THR A 114 12.80 9.01 13.62
CA THR A 114 11.55 8.26 13.64
C THR A 114 11.00 8.11 15.07
N CYS A 115 9.68 8.09 15.20
CA CYS A 115 9.02 7.86 16.49
C CYS A 115 8.94 6.37 16.88
N THR A 116 9.47 5.47 16.07
CA THR A 116 9.60 4.04 16.36
C THR A 116 10.83 3.46 15.68
N ARG A 117 11.50 2.50 16.34
CA ARG A 117 12.70 1.82 15.86
C ARG A 117 12.52 0.31 15.76
N ARG A 118 11.29 -0.17 15.95
CA ARG A 118 10.98 -1.61 15.97
C ARG A 118 9.77 -1.91 15.11
N PRO A 119 9.77 -3.03 14.37
CA PRO A 119 8.59 -3.53 13.68
C PRO A 119 7.59 -4.07 14.70
N HIS A 120 6.55 -3.31 14.99
CA HIS A 120 5.47 -3.73 15.90
C HIS A 120 4.19 -2.95 15.61
N PRO A 121 3.02 -3.50 15.93
CA PRO A 121 1.76 -2.79 15.76
C PRO A 121 1.73 -1.48 16.51
N LYS A 122 1.42 -0.39 15.84
CA LYS A 122 1.37 0.96 16.41
C LYS A 122 0.33 1.82 15.68
N ALA A 123 -0.36 2.68 16.43
CA ALA A 123 -1.13 3.79 15.85
C ALA A 123 -0.17 4.96 15.61
N MET A 124 0.35 5.04 14.39
CA MET A 124 1.37 6.00 13.98
C MET A 124 0.76 7.39 13.82
N PRO A 125 1.34 8.45 14.44
CA PRO A 125 0.94 9.81 14.14
C PRO A 125 1.40 10.16 12.72
N VAL A 126 0.46 10.54 11.89
CA VAL A 126 0.69 10.96 10.49
C VAL A 126 -0.06 12.27 10.22
N LYS A 127 0.46 13.06 9.31
CA LYS A 127 -0.25 14.18 8.72
C LYS A 127 -0.75 13.75 7.34
N TRP A 128 -2.06 13.61 7.18
CA TRP A 128 -2.72 13.27 5.91
C TRP A 128 -3.34 14.54 5.33
N LEU A 129 -2.75 15.07 4.26
CA LEU A 129 -3.03 16.43 3.80
C LEU A 129 -2.88 17.44 4.95
N ASP A 130 -3.96 18.08 5.35
CA ASP A 130 -3.97 19.05 6.44
C ASP A 130 -4.43 18.49 7.79
N ASN A 131 -4.84 17.22 7.84
CA ASN A 131 -5.38 16.58 9.05
C ASN A 131 -4.33 15.71 9.75
N PHE A 132 -4.40 15.69 11.10
CA PHE A 132 -3.59 14.79 11.90
C PHE A 132 -4.39 13.54 12.23
N GLU A 133 -3.80 12.38 11.89
CA GLU A 133 -4.40 11.07 12.05
C GLU A 133 -3.53 10.12 12.89
N ARG A 134 -4.15 9.05 13.39
CA ARG A 134 -3.48 7.93 14.06
C ARG A 134 -3.71 6.66 13.26
N MET A 135 -2.81 6.33 12.36
CA MET A 135 -2.99 5.24 11.39
C MET A 135 -2.23 3.98 11.80
N TYR A 136 -2.85 2.81 11.59
CA TYR A 136 -2.19 1.54 11.89
C TYR A 136 -0.91 1.37 11.08
N PHE A 137 0.13 0.91 11.77
CA PHE A 137 1.47 0.70 11.24
C PHE A 137 2.05 -0.61 11.74
N TYR A 138 2.71 -1.34 10.86
CA TYR A 138 3.55 -2.48 11.21
C TYR A 138 4.70 -2.58 10.19
N ASP A 139 5.86 -2.00 10.53
CA ASP A 139 7.04 -1.98 9.66
C ASP A 139 6.82 -1.41 8.25
N GLY A 140 6.01 -0.38 8.15
CA GLY A 140 5.72 0.30 6.89
C GLY A 140 6.92 1.06 6.32
N CYS A 141 6.84 1.36 5.02
CA CYS A 141 7.86 2.08 4.29
C CYS A 141 7.71 3.60 4.35
N THR A 142 8.76 4.26 3.88
CA THR A 142 8.78 5.66 3.47
C THR A 142 9.48 5.79 2.12
N PHE A 143 9.36 6.96 1.50
CA PHE A 143 9.81 7.23 0.15
C PHE A 143 10.88 8.33 0.17
N VAL A 144 12.01 8.08 -0.50
CA VAL A 144 13.14 9.02 -0.54
C VAL A 144 13.45 9.34 -2.00
N GLY A 145 13.35 10.59 -2.37
CA GLY A 145 13.59 11.03 -3.74
C GLY A 145 12.81 12.30 -4.10
N ASN A 146 12.68 12.53 -5.38
CA ASN A 146 12.03 13.69 -5.95
C ASN A 146 10.90 13.25 -6.91
N ASN A 147 10.12 14.23 -7.40
CA ASN A 147 9.11 14.01 -8.42
C ASN A 147 7.96 13.08 -7.95
N MET A 148 7.46 13.36 -6.74
CA MET A 148 6.29 12.71 -6.17
C MET A 148 5.37 13.72 -5.48
N ASP A 149 4.08 13.51 -5.55
CA ASP A 149 3.08 14.24 -4.77
C ASP A 149 2.94 13.57 -3.41
N ILE A 150 3.29 14.28 -2.34
CA ILE A 150 3.19 13.78 -0.97
C ILE A 150 1.76 14.03 -0.48
N VAL A 151 1.02 12.95 -0.25
CA VAL A 151 -0.37 12.99 0.26
C VAL A 151 -0.37 12.90 1.78
N ALA A 152 0.55 12.12 2.36
CA ALA A 152 0.69 12.05 3.81
C ALA A 152 2.16 11.91 4.23
N SER A 153 2.47 12.38 5.45
CA SER A 153 3.81 12.33 6.03
C SER A 153 3.77 11.75 7.45
N TYR A 154 4.84 11.09 7.83
CA TYR A 154 5.11 10.75 9.22
C TYR A 154 5.47 11.98 10.05
N SER A 155 5.54 11.84 11.39
CA SER A 155 5.83 12.94 12.31
C SER A 155 7.23 13.57 12.15
N ASN A 156 8.17 12.86 11.53
CA ASN A 156 9.49 13.36 11.17
C ASN A 156 9.55 14.01 9.78
N SER A 157 8.40 14.23 9.15
CA SER A 157 8.22 14.77 7.80
C SER A 157 8.63 13.83 6.65
N ASP A 158 9.05 12.60 6.93
CA ASP A 158 9.26 11.61 5.86
C ASP A 158 7.92 11.28 5.17
N PRO A 159 7.87 11.15 3.83
CA PRO A 159 6.66 10.78 3.11
C PRO A 159 6.10 9.42 3.55
N MET A 160 4.78 9.34 3.81
CA MET A 160 4.08 8.13 4.20
C MET A 160 3.14 7.62 3.12
N ALA A 161 2.51 8.53 2.39
CA ALA A 161 1.70 8.21 1.21
C ALA A 161 2.05 9.17 0.08
N ILE A 162 2.27 8.62 -1.10
CA ILE A 162 2.69 9.37 -2.29
C ILE A 162 1.91 8.95 -3.52
N VAL A 163 1.85 9.87 -4.48
CA VAL A 163 1.46 9.59 -5.86
C VAL A 163 2.59 10.00 -6.80
N GLN A 164 2.97 9.12 -7.71
CA GLN A 164 3.83 9.44 -8.84
C GLN A 164 3.16 8.94 -10.13
N LYS A 165 2.68 9.85 -10.97
CA LYS A 165 1.91 9.52 -12.18
C LYS A 165 0.67 8.65 -11.82
N ASN A 166 0.61 7.43 -12.37
CA ASN A 166 -0.44 6.43 -12.16
C ASN A 166 -0.14 5.44 -11.00
N ILE A 167 0.85 5.75 -10.16
CA ILE A 167 1.30 4.90 -9.06
C ILE A 167 0.98 5.56 -7.73
N GLY A 168 0.21 4.90 -6.87
CA GLY A 168 -0.10 5.32 -5.52
C GLY A 168 0.46 4.36 -4.49
N LEU A 169 1.18 4.87 -3.50
CA LEU A 169 1.86 4.07 -2.49
C LEU A 169 1.57 4.59 -1.09
N ILE A 170 1.33 3.69 -0.14
CA ILE A 170 1.01 4.01 1.25
C ILE A 170 1.84 3.12 2.18
N GLY A 171 2.58 3.72 3.11
CA GLY A 171 3.41 3.00 4.08
C GLY A 171 2.65 2.47 5.29
N CYS A 172 1.56 3.12 5.72
CA CYS A 172 0.67 2.67 6.79
C CYS A 172 -0.55 1.93 6.22
N HIS A 173 -1.51 1.58 7.09
CA HIS A 173 -2.68 0.77 6.76
C HIS A 173 -4.00 1.53 6.97
N PRO A 174 -4.44 2.39 6.04
CA PRO A 174 -5.76 3.03 6.12
C PRO A 174 -6.91 2.04 6.00
N GLU A 175 -6.67 0.87 5.39
CA GLU A 175 -7.62 -0.24 5.24
C GLU A 175 -7.80 -1.06 6.51
N SER A 176 -7.01 -0.80 7.57
CA SER A 176 -7.03 -1.60 8.80
C SER A 176 -8.42 -1.71 9.41
N GLU A 177 -8.77 -2.90 9.89
CA GLU A 177 -10.05 -3.20 10.51
C GLU A 177 -10.00 -3.09 12.04
N GLN A 178 -11.17 -3.02 12.69
CA GLN A 178 -11.28 -2.83 14.14
C GLN A 178 -10.45 -3.85 14.94
N TRP A 179 -10.48 -5.12 14.58
CA TRP A 179 -9.78 -6.18 15.29
C TRP A 179 -8.24 -6.06 15.22
N TRP A 180 -7.66 -5.28 14.27
CA TRP A 180 -6.23 -4.98 14.27
C TRP A 180 -5.83 -4.13 15.48
N TYR A 181 -6.79 -3.44 16.07
CA TYR A 181 -6.62 -2.57 17.25
C TYR A 181 -6.97 -3.26 18.57
N ASP A 182 -7.17 -4.57 18.63
CA ASP A 182 -7.58 -5.33 19.84
C ASP A 182 -6.57 -5.31 21.00
N LYS A 183 -5.39 -4.74 20.80
CA LYS A 183 -4.44 -4.50 21.88
C LYS A 183 -4.83 -3.24 22.65
N LYS A 184 -4.87 -3.35 24.00
CA LYS A 184 -5.29 -2.28 24.91
C LYS A 184 -4.71 -0.88 24.60
N TYR A 185 -3.47 -0.82 24.08
CA TYR A 185 -2.84 0.45 23.71
C TYR A 185 -3.20 0.93 22.30
N LEU A 186 -3.86 0.11 21.48
CA LEU A 186 -4.32 0.45 20.14
C LEU A 186 -5.82 0.78 20.12
N GLU A 187 -6.63 0.13 20.96
CA GLU A 187 -8.09 0.31 21.00
C GLU A 187 -8.56 1.78 20.94
N PRO A 188 -7.94 2.73 21.71
CA PRO A 188 -8.35 4.14 21.67
C PRO A 188 -8.09 4.83 20.32
N HIS A 189 -7.36 4.18 19.42
CA HIS A 189 -6.94 4.74 18.14
C HIS A 189 -7.68 4.11 16.94
N TRP A 190 -8.67 3.26 17.21
CA TRP A 190 -9.52 2.75 16.13
C TRP A 190 -10.28 3.92 15.45
N HIS A 191 -10.08 4.05 14.16
CA HIS A 191 -10.58 5.16 13.36
C HIS A 191 -12.07 5.07 13.01
N GLN A 192 -12.80 4.05 13.47
CA GLN A 192 -14.24 3.85 13.25
C GLN A 192 -14.67 3.93 11.76
N GLY A 193 -13.78 3.53 10.86
CA GLY A 193 -14.03 3.55 9.42
C GLY A 193 -13.68 4.87 8.71
N THR A 194 -13.29 5.94 9.41
CA THR A 194 -12.96 7.22 8.75
C THR A 194 -11.75 7.12 7.81
N HIS A 195 -10.79 6.26 8.10
CA HIS A 195 -9.63 6.05 7.22
C HIS A 195 -10.00 5.35 5.90
N TYR A 196 -11.12 4.64 5.83
CA TYR A 196 -11.62 4.08 4.57
C TYR A 196 -11.93 5.18 3.55
N GLN A 197 -12.46 6.32 4.01
CA GLN A 197 -12.68 7.48 3.13
C GLN A 197 -11.34 8.08 2.67
N LEU A 198 -10.34 8.15 3.54
CA LEU A 198 -8.99 8.61 3.16
C LEU A 198 -8.38 7.72 2.05
N LEU A 199 -8.55 6.39 2.18
CA LEU A 199 -8.09 5.46 1.16
C LEU A 199 -8.87 5.62 -0.15
N LEU A 200 -10.18 5.78 -0.08
CA LEU A 200 -11.03 6.01 -1.25
C LEU A 200 -10.62 7.29 -1.99
N ASP A 201 -10.45 8.40 -1.26
CA ASP A 201 -10.02 9.68 -1.81
C ASP A 201 -8.60 9.60 -2.40
N PHE A 202 -7.72 8.81 -1.78
CA PHE A 202 -6.38 8.56 -2.30
C PHE A 202 -6.42 7.82 -3.64
N VAL A 203 -7.21 6.75 -3.73
CA VAL A 203 -7.37 5.97 -4.96
C VAL A 203 -7.99 6.80 -6.09
N ASN A 204 -8.89 7.70 -5.75
CA ASN A 204 -9.48 8.63 -6.73
C ASN A 204 -8.47 9.66 -7.27
N ARG A 205 -7.30 9.85 -6.65
CA ARG A 205 -6.20 10.69 -7.18
C ARG A 205 -5.38 10.00 -8.27
N LEU A 206 -5.49 8.67 -8.39
CA LEU A 206 -4.79 7.89 -9.41
C LEU A 206 -5.48 7.97 -10.80
N GLN A 207 -6.09 9.07 -11.10
CA GLN A 207 -6.84 9.24 -12.35
C GLN A 207 -5.94 9.64 -13.51
#